data_fa367d8af63e3e9213ebc3a380752695
#
_entry.id   fa367d8af63e3e9213ebc3a380752695
#
_cell.length_a   1.000
_cell.length_b   1.000
_cell.length_c   1.000
_cell.angle_alpha   90.00
_cell.angle_beta   90.00
_cell.angle_gamma   90.00
#
_symmetry.space_group_name_H-M   'P 1'
#
loop_
_entity.id
_entity.type
_entity.pdbx_description
1 polymer ?
#
loop_
_entity_poly.entity_id
_entity_poly.type
_entity_poly.pdbx_seq_one_letter_code
_entity_poly.pdbx_strand_id
1 'polypeptide(L)'
;MNETSNNFEFEICANSVESCLAAQEGGADRVELCAGIPEGGTTPSHGDIVTARRLLNTTKLHVIIRPRGGDFTYSDLEMDIMAADIDACREAGVDGVVFGCLTPEGDID
;
A
#
# COMPACT_ATOMS: atom_id res chain seq x y z
N MET A 1 -22.75 2.99 -17.92
CA MET A 1 -22.17 3.59 -17.50
C MET A 1 -21.62 4.29 -18.27
N ASN A 2 -21.21 4.74 -18.05
CA ASN A 2 -20.86 5.57 -18.94
C ASN A 2 -19.47 5.85 -18.82
N GLU A 3 -18.97 6.58 -19.68
CA GLU A 3 -17.60 6.87 -19.67
C GLU A 3 -17.20 7.63 -18.51
N THR A 4 -18.11 8.33 -17.88
CA THR A 4 -17.77 9.11 -16.72
C THR A 4 -17.25 8.25 -15.64
N SER A 5 -17.82 7.07 -15.44
CA SER A 5 -17.31 6.23 -14.39
C SER A 5 -15.95 5.66 -14.74
N ASN A 6 -15.58 5.65 -16.01
CA ASN A 6 -14.25 5.20 -16.38
C ASN A 6 -13.18 6.22 -16.04
N ASN A 7 -13.56 7.45 -15.76
CA ASN A 7 -12.61 8.48 -15.40
C ASN A 7 -12.35 8.55 -13.92
N PHE A 8 -13.03 7.76 -13.10
CA PHE A 8 -12.87 7.78 -11.67
C PHE A 8 -12.41 6.43 -11.19
N GLU A 9 -11.39 6.43 -10.35
CA GLU A 9 -10.98 5.23 -9.65
C GLU A 9 -11.51 5.30 -8.23
N PHE A 10 -12.14 4.24 -7.80
CA PHE A 10 -12.65 4.14 -6.45
C PHE A 10 -11.64 3.38 -5.63
N GLU A 11 -10.93 4.09 -4.74
CA GLU A 11 -9.86 3.52 -3.95
C GLU A 11 -10.24 3.54 -2.48
N ILE A 12 -9.93 2.46 -1.79
CA ILE A 12 -10.22 2.33 -0.37
C ILE A 12 -8.94 1.93 0.35
N CYS A 13 -8.63 2.61 1.46
CA CYS A 13 -7.55 2.20 2.33
C CYS A 13 -8.05 1.06 3.21
N ALA A 14 -7.27 0.00 3.32
CA ALA A 14 -7.65 -1.19 4.05
C ALA A 14 -6.52 -1.61 4.97
N ASN A 15 -6.87 -2.04 6.18
CA ASN A 15 -5.87 -2.41 7.17
C ASN A 15 -5.88 -3.91 7.48
N SER A 16 -6.54 -4.70 6.64
CA SER A 16 -6.55 -6.14 6.80
C SER A 16 -6.95 -6.77 5.48
N VAL A 17 -6.68 -8.06 5.35
CA VAL A 17 -7.09 -8.80 4.16
C VAL A 17 -8.61 -8.83 4.07
N GLU A 18 -9.28 -8.99 5.20
CA GLU A 18 -10.75 -8.97 5.21
C GLU A 18 -11.29 -7.65 4.69
N SER A 19 -10.67 -6.54 5.07
CA SER A 19 -11.10 -5.23 4.58
C SER A 19 -10.87 -5.12 3.07
N CYS A 20 -9.78 -5.69 2.58
CA CYS A 20 -9.51 -5.70 1.14
C CYS A 20 -10.60 -6.46 0.40
N LEU A 21 -11.00 -7.60 0.92
CA LEU A 21 -12.05 -8.40 0.27
C LEU A 21 -13.39 -7.69 0.31
N ALA A 22 -13.70 -7.03 1.44
CA ALA A 22 -14.94 -6.26 1.54
C ALA A 22 -14.95 -5.12 0.53
N ALA A 23 -13.80 -4.46 0.35
CA ALA A 23 -13.69 -3.38 -0.63
C ALA A 23 -13.91 -3.92 -2.05
N GLN A 24 -13.35 -5.10 -2.36
CA GLN A 24 -13.53 -5.70 -3.67
C GLN A 24 -15.01 -6.03 -3.91
N GLU A 25 -15.69 -6.59 -2.91
CA GLU A 25 -17.10 -6.88 -3.04
C GLU A 25 -17.93 -5.62 -3.23
N GLY A 26 -17.49 -4.51 -2.65
CA GLY A 26 -18.15 -3.23 -2.82
C GLY A 26 -17.81 -2.52 -4.12
N GLY A 27 -17.00 -3.13 -4.97
CA GLY A 27 -16.70 -2.56 -6.29
C GLY A 27 -15.53 -1.62 -6.33
N ALA A 28 -14.66 -1.65 -5.35
CA ALA A 28 -13.47 -0.79 -5.37
C ALA A 28 -12.58 -1.18 -6.54
N ASP A 29 -12.02 -0.17 -7.19
CA ASP A 29 -11.07 -0.40 -8.28
C ASP A 29 -9.69 -0.75 -7.73
N ARG A 30 -9.37 -0.22 -6.57
CA ARG A 30 -8.05 -0.38 -5.98
C ARG A 30 -8.15 -0.29 -4.46
N VAL A 31 -7.33 -1.06 -3.77
CA VAL A 31 -7.17 -0.92 -2.33
C VAL A 31 -5.73 -0.56 -2.03
N GLU A 32 -5.52 0.24 -0.98
CA GLU A 32 -4.22 0.48 -0.40
C GLU A 32 -4.14 -0.30 0.89
N LEU A 33 -3.34 -1.34 0.91
CA LEU A 33 -3.18 -2.17 2.10
C LEU A 33 -2.12 -1.58 3.00
N CYS A 34 -2.43 -1.41 4.28
CA CYS A 34 -1.51 -0.86 5.25
C CYS A 34 -1.73 -1.52 6.60
N ALA A 35 -0.76 -1.31 7.50
CA ALA A 35 -0.89 -1.64 8.91
C ALA A 35 -0.78 -0.34 9.69
N GLY A 36 -0.79 -0.40 11.01
CA GLY A 36 -0.48 0.76 11.84
C GLY A 36 -1.37 1.97 11.59
N ILE A 37 -2.67 1.79 11.48
CA ILE A 37 -3.59 2.89 11.24
C ILE A 37 -3.41 4.04 12.23
N PRO A 38 -3.21 3.78 13.54
CA PRO A 38 -3.01 4.90 14.48
C PRO A 38 -1.78 5.73 14.15
N GLU A 39 -0.79 5.18 13.46
CA GLU A 39 0.38 5.92 13.04
C GLU A 39 0.23 6.50 11.64
N GLY A 40 -0.94 6.41 11.04
CA GLY A 40 -1.18 6.94 9.70
C GLY A 40 -0.92 5.93 8.59
N GLY A 41 -0.69 4.69 8.94
CA GLY A 41 -0.44 3.63 7.96
C GLY A 41 1.03 3.32 7.79
N THR A 42 1.38 2.06 7.98
CA THR A 42 2.76 1.56 7.82
C THR A 42 2.71 0.33 6.94
N THR A 43 3.89 -0.20 6.60
CA THR A 43 4.00 -1.37 5.74
C THR A 43 3.30 -2.57 6.39
N PRO A 44 2.41 -3.26 5.68
CA PRO A 44 1.76 -4.46 6.23
C PRO A 44 2.74 -5.62 6.27
N SER A 45 2.36 -6.69 6.97
CA SER A 45 3.19 -7.87 7.05
C SER A 45 3.28 -8.56 5.69
N HIS A 46 4.35 -9.31 5.50
CA HIS A 46 4.51 -10.09 4.27
C HIS A 46 3.34 -11.05 4.08
N GLY A 47 2.89 -11.68 5.17
CA GLY A 47 1.74 -12.59 5.09
C GLY A 47 0.48 -11.91 4.61
N ASP A 48 0.21 -10.70 5.10
CA ASP A 48 -0.95 -9.94 4.64
C ASP A 48 -0.84 -9.63 3.15
N ILE A 49 0.36 -9.24 2.70
CA ILE A 49 0.56 -8.86 1.30
C ILE A 49 0.32 -10.06 0.38
N VAL A 50 0.93 -11.20 0.66
CA VAL A 50 0.80 -12.35 -0.23
C VAL A 50 -0.60 -12.93 -0.20
N THR A 51 -1.26 -12.86 0.96
CA THR A 51 -2.62 -13.37 1.09
C THR A 51 -3.60 -12.47 0.34
N ALA A 52 -3.46 -11.16 0.50
CA ALA A 52 -4.31 -10.22 -0.23
C ALA A 52 -4.11 -10.39 -1.73
N ARG A 53 -2.84 -10.54 -2.18
CA ARG A 53 -2.59 -10.70 -3.61
C ARG A 53 -3.25 -11.95 -4.15
N ARG A 54 -3.23 -13.02 -3.37
CA ARG A 54 -3.82 -14.28 -3.81
C ARG A 54 -5.34 -14.21 -3.94
N LEU A 55 -5.97 -13.45 -3.07
CA LEU A 55 -7.44 -13.43 -2.97
C LEU A 55 -8.09 -12.32 -3.79
N LEU A 56 -7.39 -11.21 -4.06
CA LEU A 56 -7.95 -10.14 -4.87
C LEU A 56 -7.82 -10.51 -6.34
N ASN A 57 -8.91 -10.41 -7.09
CA ASN A 57 -8.88 -10.77 -8.49
C ASN A 57 -9.39 -9.68 -9.42
N THR A 58 -10.29 -8.82 -8.97
CA THR A 58 -10.81 -7.73 -9.81
C THR A 58 -10.36 -6.37 -9.33
N THR A 59 -9.87 -6.29 -8.10
CA THR A 59 -9.44 -5.04 -7.48
C THR A 59 -7.91 -5.02 -7.45
N LYS A 60 -7.33 -3.91 -7.85
CA LYS A 60 -5.87 -3.75 -7.82
C LYS A 60 -5.39 -3.60 -6.40
N LEU A 61 -4.20 -4.13 -6.14
CA LEU A 61 -3.61 -4.10 -4.81
C LEU A 61 -2.40 -3.19 -4.82
N HIS A 62 -2.47 -2.10 -4.06
CA HIS A 62 -1.35 -1.23 -3.78
C HIS A 62 -0.98 -1.41 -2.31
N VAL A 63 0.31 -1.31 -2.01
CA VAL A 63 0.83 -1.56 -0.67
C VAL A 63 1.60 -0.33 -0.21
N ILE A 64 1.34 0.10 1.02
CA ILE A 64 2.05 1.24 1.58
C ILE A 64 3.41 0.76 2.08
N ILE A 65 4.45 1.48 1.69
CA ILE A 65 5.82 1.21 2.14
C ILE A 65 6.20 2.34 3.07
N ARG A 66 6.13 2.09 4.36
CA ARG A 66 6.44 3.06 5.40
C ARG A 66 6.91 2.27 6.61
N PRO A 67 8.21 2.33 6.95
CA PRO A 67 8.76 1.41 7.96
C PRO A 67 8.30 1.73 9.37
N ARG A 68 7.86 2.96 9.63
CA ARG A 68 7.42 3.36 10.96
C ARG A 68 6.56 4.61 10.86
N GLY A 69 5.82 4.90 11.91
CA GLY A 69 5.11 6.16 12.02
C GLY A 69 6.08 7.32 12.22
N GLY A 70 5.54 8.52 12.35
CA GLY A 70 6.33 9.71 12.52
C GLY A 70 6.65 10.39 11.21
N ASP A 71 7.81 11.05 11.14
CA ASP A 71 8.16 11.81 9.96
C ASP A 71 8.60 10.89 8.82
N PHE A 72 8.94 11.50 7.70
CA PHE A 72 9.33 10.80 6.48
C PHE A 72 10.82 10.96 6.18
N THR A 73 11.61 11.32 7.18
CA THR A 73 13.06 11.40 7.08
C THR A 73 13.64 10.12 7.64
N TYR A 74 14.15 9.26 6.77
CA TYR A 74 14.52 7.91 7.12
C TYR A 74 16.04 7.76 7.18
N SER A 75 16.50 6.91 8.09
CA SER A 75 17.92 6.56 8.18
C SER A 75 18.29 5.65 7.00
N ASP A 76 19.59 5.45 6.81
CA ASP A 76 20.06 4.55 5.75
C ASP A 76 19.51 3.14 5.95
N LEU A 77 19.45 2.67 7.19
CA LEU A 77 18.89 1.34 7.45
C LEU A 77 17.41 1.29 7.14
N GLU A 78 16.69 2.36 7.45
CA GLU A 78 15.26 2.41 7.11
C GLU A 78 15.04 2.43 5.60
N MET A 79 15.90 3.13 4.87
CA MET A 79 15.84 3.12 3.42
C MET A 79 16.11 1.72 2.86
N ASP A 80 17.05 0.99 3.47
CA ASP A 80 17.30 -0.40 3.05
C ASP A 80 16.08 -1.28 3.33
N ILE A 81 15.42 -1.07 4.47
CA ILE A 81 14.19 -1.81 4.79
C ILE A 81 13.11 -1.54 3.75
N MET A 82 12.94 -0.26 3.39
CA MET A 82 11.95 0.11 2.39
C MET A 82 12.26 -0.54 1.05
N ALA A 83 13.51 -0.57 0.64
CA ALA A 83 13.90 -1.19 -0.63
C ALA A 83 13.60 -2.68 -0.61
N ALA A 84 13.88 -3.36 0.51
CA ALA A 84 13.58 -4.78 0.65
C ALA A 84 12.08 -5.04 0.60
N ASP A 85 11.29 -4.18 1.23
CA ASP A 85 9.83 -4.31 1.21
C ASP A 85 9.28 -4.10 -0.20
N ILE A 86 9.82 -3.14 -0.94
CA ILE A 86 9.40 -2.91 -2.32
C ILE A 86 9.72 -4.13 -3.17
N ASP A 87 10.90 -4.72 -3.00
CA ASP A 87 11.28 -5.93 -3.73
C ASP A 87 10.34 -7.08 -3.39
N ALA A 88 9.99 -7.25 -2.12
CA ALA A 88 9.06 -8.30 -1.71
C ALA A 88 7.68 -8.10 -2.34
N CYS A 89 7.23 -6.85 -2.41
CA CYS A 89 5.95 -6.54 -3.06
C CYS A 89 5.99 -6.87 -4.55
N ARG A 90 7.11 -6.53 -5.20
CA ARG A 90 7.25 -6.84 -6.62
C ARG A 90 7.21 -8.35 -6.85
N GLU A 91 7.89 -9.12 -6.01
CA GLU A 91 7.87 -10.58 -6.13
C GLU A 91 6.51 -11.16 -5.85
N ALA A 92 5.75 -10.53 -4.96
CA ALA A 92 4.39 -10.98 -4.66
C ALA A 92 3.40 -10.62 -5.78
N GLY A 93 3.79 -9.74 -6.68
CA GLY A 93 2.94 -9.41 -7.83
C GLY A 93 1.89 -8.34 -7.53
N VAL A 94 2.13 -7.47 -6.54
CA VAL A 94 1.19 -6.38 -6.29
C VAL A 94 1.22 -5.40 -7.46
N ASP A 95 0.14 -4.64 -7.60
CA ASP A 95 0.00 -3.74 -8.74
C ASP A 95 0.78 -2.44 -8.56
N GLY A 96 1.08 -2.05 -7.33
CA GLY A 96 1.86 -0.85 -7.08
C GLY A 96 2.20 -0.69 -5.62
N VAL A 97 3.10 0.25 -5.34
CA VAL A 97 3.46 0.62 -3.97
C VAL A 97 3.29 2.11 -3.81
N VAL A 98 3.07 2.54 -2.56
CA VAL A 98 2.88 3.95 -2.21
C VAL A 98 3.91 4.28 -1.14
N PHE A 99 4.74 5.29 -1.39
CA PHE A 99 5.74 5.68 -0.40
C PHE A 99 6.17 7.11 -0.65
N GLY A 100 6.88 7.69 0.33
CA GLY A 100 7.48 8.99 0.20
C GLY A 100 8.65 9.09 1.15
N CYS A 101 9.65 9.88 0.78
CA CYS A 101 10.83 10.13 1.60
C CYS A 101 11.16 11.61 1.56
N LEU A 102 11.70 12.12 2.65
CA LEU A 102 12.16 13.49 2.73
C LEU A 102 13.63 13.49 3.09
N THR A 103 14.36 14.49 2.60
CA THR A 103 15.72 14.72 3.06
C THR A 103 15.68 15.27 4.48
N PRO A 104 16.82 15.29 5.19
CA PRO A 104 16.84 15.89 6.52
C PRO A 104 16.37 17.34 6.53
N GLU A 105 16.46 18.04 5.39
CA GLU A 105 16.00 19.41 5.27
C GLU A 105 14.51 19.51 4.97
N GLY A 106 13.84 18.39 4.79
CA GLY A 106 12.41 18.39 4.52
C GLY A 106 12.04 18.39 3.05
N ASP A 107 13.01 18.26 2.15
CA ASP A 107 12.72 18.18 0.73
C ASP A 107 12.42 16.74 0.32
N ILE A 108 11.74 16.59 -0.80
CA ILE A 108 11.44 15.26 -1.32
C ILE A 108 12.73 14.61 -1.81
N ASP A 109 12.92 13.37 -1.35
CA ASP A 109 14.12 12.62 -1.69
C ASP A 109 13.84 11.64 -2.84
#